data_82f36de98ca9fa8e265be8ec3d69dc95
#
_entry.id   82f36de98ca9fa8e265be8ec3d69dc95
#
_cell.length_a   1.000
_cell.length_b   1.000
_cell.length_c   1.000
_cell.angle_alpha   90.00
_cell.angle_beta   90.00
_cell.angle_gamma   90.00
#
_symmetry.space_group_name_H-M   'P 1'
#
loop_
_entity.id
_entity.type
_entity.pdbx_description
1 polymer ?
#
loop_
_entity_poly.entity_id
_entity_poly.type
_entity_poly.pdbx_seq_one_letter_code
_entity_poly.pdbx_strand_id
1 'polypeptide(L)'
;MTDTNEAQKPLLEVRNLQTHFFTEDGVVRAVDGVDITVYPGEVLGIVGESGCGKSVTSLSIMRLIGQPGKVVGGEILFDGKDLLKLPESEMMTVRGNRISMIFQQPQTSLNPVFRVGEQIGEVLNVHQDFGKEAAQKRTVELLKLVGIPDAERRAEAFPHELSGGMAQRVMIAMAPACLPDLLIAD
;
A
#
# COMPACT_ATOMS: atom_id res chain seq x y z
N MET A 1 0.18 21.72 -36.31
CA MET A 1 0.40 21.79 -34.86
C MET A 1 -0.97 21.57 -34.23
N THR A 2 -1.29 20.30 -33.95
CA THR A 2 -2.54 19.90 -33.31
C THR A 2 -2.22 19.67 -31.86
N ASP A 3 -2.43 20.70 -31.02
CA ASP A 3 -2.48 20.55 -29.55
C ASP A 3 -3.74 19.76 -29.21
N THR A 4 -3.64 18.44 -29.24
CA THR A 4 -4.59 17.57 -28.52
C THR A 4 -4.16 17.55 -27.06
N ASN A 5 -4.56 18.59 -26.32
CA ASN A 5 -4.58 18.55 -24.88
C ASN A 5 -5.73 17.59 -24.44
N GLU A 6 -5.55 16.30 -24.66
CA GLU A 6 -6.38 15.29 -23.97
C GLU A 6 -6.07 15.45 -22.50
N ALA A 7 -7.02 16.00 -21.74
CA ALA A 7 -6.90 16.14 -20.30
C ALA A 7 -6.61 14.74 -19.71
N GLN A 8 -5.38 14.53 -19.25
CA GLN A 8 -4.93 13.26 -18.72
C GLN A 8 -5.88 12.85 -17.57
N LYS A 9 -6.46 11.65 -17.67
CA LYS A 9 -7.39 11.14 -16.65
C LYS A 9 -6.63 10.87 -15.37
N PRO A 10 -7.08 11.36 -14.20
CA PRO A 10 -6.47 11.03 -12.93
C PRO A 10 -6.46 9.51 -12.67
N LEU A 11 -5.37 9.01 -12.11
CA LEU A 11 -5.25 7.63 -11.61
C LEU A 11 -5.96 7.48 -10.27
N LEU A 12 -5.69 8.43 -9.35
CA LEU A 12 -6.35 8.51 -8.05
C LEU A 12 -6.96 9.91 -7.88
N GLU A 13 -8.18 9.98 -7.40
CA GLU A 13 -8.86 11.21 -7.06
C GLU A 13 -9.60 11.03 -5.75
N VAL A 14 -9.16 11.74 -4.73
CA VAL A 14 -9.79 11.80 -3.42
C VAL A 14 -10.52 13.12 -3.32
N ARG A 15 -11.80 13.11 -2.96
CA ARG A 15 -12.65 14.29 -2.90
C ARG A 15 -13.30 14.39 -1.54
N ASN A 16 -13.08 15.50 -0.85
CA ASN A 16 -13.67 15.84 0.45
C ASN A 16 -13.61 14.67 1.45
N LEU A 17 -12.48 13.95 1.50
CA LEU A 17 -12.31 12.78 2.37
C LEU A 17 -12.43 13.17 3.82
N GLN A 18 -13.26 12.46 4.56
CA GLN A 18 -13.45 12.63 6.00
C GLN A 18 -13.31 11.29 6.70
N THR A 19 -12.36 11.21 7.65
CA THR A 19 -12.12 10.03 8.49
C THR A 19 -12.08 10.42 9.94
N HIS A 20 -13.02 9.89 10.71
CA HIS A 20 -13.20 10.21 12.11
C HIS A 20 -12.98 8.98 12.99
N PHE A 21 -12.49 9.21 14.22
CA PHE A 21 -12.38 8.19 15.27
C PHE A 21 -13.37 8.51 16.39
N PHE A 22 -14.20 7.55 16.72
CA PHE A 22 -15.25 7.66 17.74
C PHE A 22 -14.77 7.04 19.05
N THR A 23 -14.10 7.84 19.88
CA THR A 23 -13.54 7.42 21.17
C THR A 23 -14.51 7.70 22.30
N GLU A 24 -14.25 7.15 23.49
CA GLU A 24 -15.03 7.42 24.71
C GLU A 24 -14.98 8.92 25.11
N ASP A 25 -13.87 9.58 24.80
CA ASP A 25 -13.65 11.02 25.09
C ASP A 25 -14.26 11.95 24.01
N GLY A 26 -14.82 11.40 22.93
CA GLY A 26 -15.43 12.18 21.86
C GLY A 26 -14.96 11.79 20.45
N VAL A 27 -15.27 12.66 19.47
CA VAL A 27 -14.96 12.44 18.06
C VAL A 27 -13.67 13.16 17.66
N VAL A 28 -12.67 12.40 17.24
CA VAL A 28 -11.43 12.94 16.66
C VAL A 28 -11.55 12.93 15.14
N ARG A 29 -11.52 14.12 14.53
CA ARG A 29 -11.55 14.30 13.06
C ARG A 29 -10.12 14.24 12.53
N ALA A 30 -9.63 13.04 12.28
CA ALA A 30 -8.24 12.83 11.85
C ALA A 30 -8.00 13.26 10.41
N VAL A 31 -9.00 13.18 9.55
CA VAL A 31 -9.05 13.74 8.20
C VAL A 31 -10.39 14.45 8.06
N ASP A 32 -10.37 15.72 7.63
CA ASP A 32 -11.57 16.56 7.59
C ASP A 32 -11.58 17.41 6.30
N GLY A 33 -12.07 16.83 5.20
CA GLY A 33 -12.25 17.50 3.93
C GLY A 33 -10.99 17.57 3.05
N VAL A 34 -10.23 16.47 2.93
CA VAL A 34 -9.01 16.43 2.10
C VAL A 34 -9.33 16.08 0.65
N ASP A 35 -8.74 16.85 -0.27
CA ASP A 35 -8.75 16.61 -1.72
C ASP A 35 -7.35 16.29 -2.22
N ILE A 36 -7.20 15.21 -3.00
CA ILE A 36 -5.93 14.76 -3.58
C ILE A 36 -6.20 14.28 -5.01
N THR A 37 -5.33 14.66 -5.94
CA THR A 37 -5.36 14.13 -7.31
C THR A 37 -3.96 13.66 -7.67
N VAL A 38 -3.86 12.44 -8.22
CA VAL A 38 -2.60 11.86 -8.71
C VAL A 38 -2.82 11.34 -10.12
N TYR A 39 -1.92 11.74 -11.03
CA TYR A 39 -1.94 11.30 -12.42
C TYR A 39 -0.98 10.12 -12.66
N PRO A 40 -1.18 9.33 -13.73
CA PRO A 40 -0.23 8.29 -14.10
C PRO A 40 1.19 8.83 -14.27
N GLY A 41 2.17 8.15 -13.65
CA GLY A 41 3.58 8.55 -13.68
C GLY A 41 3.96 9.73 -12.78
N GLU A 42 3.01 10.27 -12.02
CA GLU A 42 3.25 11.37 -11.07
C GLU A 42 3.76 10.85 -9.73
N VAL A 43 4.60 11.64 -9.07
CA VAL A 43 5.03 11.47 -7.68
C VAL A 43 4.50 12.63 -6.86
N LEU A 44 3.53 12.34 -5.98
CA LEU A 44 2.96 13.34 -5.07
C LEU A 44 3.54 13.17 -3.67
N GLY A 45 4.15 14.23 -3.12
CA GLY A 45 4.62 14.28 -1.74
C GLY A 45 3.60 14.95 -0.82
N ILE A 46 3.19 14.23 0.25
CA ILE A 46 2.32 14.79 1.30
C ILE A 46 3.19 15.11 2.52
N VAL A 47 3.29 16.38 2.87
CA VAL A 47 4.09 16.88 4.00
C VAL A 47 3.19 17.49 5.06
N GLY A 48 3.62 17.41 6.32
CA GLY A 48 2.90 17.95 7.46
C GLY A 48 3.47 17.42 8.78
N GLU A 49 3.06 18.01 9.88
CA GLU A 49 3.49 17.63 11.23
C GLU A 49 3.07 16.19 11.59
N SER A 50 3.69 15.62 12.63
CA SER A 50 3.26 14.33 13.17
C SER A 50 1.83 14.43 13.70
N GLY A 51 0.98 13.46 13.37
CA GLY A 51 -0.42 13.44 13.80
C GLY A 51 -1.39 14.26 12.92
N CYS A 52 -0.94 14.94 11.85
CA CYS A 52 -1.83 15.74 10.99
C CYS A 52 -2.70 14.94 10.01
N GLY A 53 -2.76 13.60 10.12
CA GLY A 53 -3.65 12.75 9.34
C GLY A 53 -3.05 12.09 8.09
N LYS A 54 -1.74 12.24 7.77
CA LYS A 54 -1.11 11.64 6.58
C LYS A 54 -1.32 10.13 6.50
N SER A 55 -0.91 9.40 7.52
CA SER A 55 -1.08 7.94 7.60
C SER A 55 -2.57 7.53 7.58
N VAL A 56 -3.44 8.31 8.23
CA VAL A 56 -4.89 8.06 8.22
C VAL A 56 -5.45 8.23 6.81
N THR A 57 -4.98 9.22 6.05
CA THR A 57 -5.36 9.41 4.65
C THR A 57 -4.95 8.21 3.79
N SER A 58 -3.69 7.75 3.91
CA SER A 58 -3.17 6.56 3.22
C SER A 58 -3.98 5.30 3.55
N LEU A 59 -4.25 5.06 4.85
CA LEU A 59 -5.05 3.93 5.31
C LEU A 59 -6.53 4.04 4.86
N SER A 60 -7.06 5.25 4.75
CA SER A 60 -8.43 5.48 4.24
C SER A 60 -8.54 5.10 2.76
N ILE A 61 -7.54 5.47 1.94
CA ILE A 61 -7.46 5.08 0.52
C ILE A 61 -7.44 3.55 0.39
N MET A 62 -6.66 2.88 1.25
CA MET A 62 -6.58 1.41 1.29
C MET A 62 -7.79 0.74 1.95
N ARG A 63 -8.71 1.51 2.55
CA ARG A 63 -9.81 0.99 3.39
C ARG A 63 -9.31 0.07 4.52
N LEU A 64 -8.21 0.47 5.16
CA LEU A 64 -7.58 -0.24 6.27
C LEU A 64 -7.79 0.48 7.62
N ILE A 65 -8.69 1.44 7.68
CA ILE A 65 -9.08 2.09 8.94
C ILE A 65 -9.82 1.09 9.82
N GLY A 66 -9.21 0.74 10.94
CA GLY A 66 -9.82 -0.14 11.96
C GLY A 66 -10.64 0.63 12.99
N GLN A 67 -11.51 -0.08 13.72
CA GLN A 67 -12.25 0.48 14.85
C GLN A 67 -11.30 1.13 15.87
N PRO A 68 -11.68 2.27 16.48
CA PRO A 68 -12.98 2.97 16.39
C PRO A 68 -13.04 4.00 15.25
N GLY A 69 -12.15 3.91 14.25
CA GLY A 69 -12.10 4.80 13.09
C GLY A 69 -13.09 4.40 12.00
N LYS A 70 -13.56 5.39 11.24
CA LYS A 70 -14.45 5.19 10.10
C LYS A 70 -14.29 6.33 9.09
N VAL A 71 -14.31 6.01 7.80
CA VAL A 71 -14.53 6.99 6.73
C VAL A 71 -16.01 7.39 6.78
N VAL A 72 -16.28 8.68 7.04
CA VAL A 72 -17.63 9.21 7.25
C VAL A 72 -18.13 10.04 6.08
N GLY A 73 -17.26 10.46 5.17
CA GLY A 73 -17.63 11.26 4.02
C GLY A 73 -16.54 11.31 2.95
N GLY A 74 -16.91 11.83 1.81
CA GLY A 74 -16.05 11.97 0.63
C GLY A 74 -16.13 10.79 -0.33
N GLU A 75 -15.29 10.85 -1.35
CA GLU A 75 -15.15 9.83 -2.39
C GLU A 75 -13.68 9.53 -2.62
N ILE A 76 -13.36 8.28 -2.97
CA ILE A 76 -12.01 7.84 -3.36
C ILE A 76 -12.13 7.13 -4.70
N LEU A 77 -11.85 7.84 -5.77
CA LEU A 77 -11.93 7.33 -7.13
C LEU A 77 -10.55 6.83 -7.57
N PHE A 78 -10.44 5.55 -7.86
CA PHE A 78 -9.27 4.94 -8.46
C PHE A 78 -9.61 4.43 -9.85
N ASP A 79 -8.95 4.97 -10.86
CA ASP A 79 -9.27 4.75 -12.28
C ASP A 79 -10.77 4.96 -12.59
N GLY A 80 -11.39 5.96 -11.89
CA GLY A 80 -12.79 6.33 -12.01
C GLY A 80 -13.78 5.46 -11.25
N LYS A 81 -13.32 4.43 -10.50
CA LYS A 81 -14.17 3.60 -9.63
C LYS A 81 -14.06 4.06 -8.18
N ASP A 82 -15.19 4.30 -7.52
CA ASP A 82 -15.21 4.70 -6.12
C ASP A 82 -14.87 3.50 -5.21
N LEU A 83 -13.68 3.52 -4.61
CA LEU A 83 -13.19 2.46 -3.73
C LEU A 83 -14.06 2.28 -2.50
N LEU A 84 -14.73 3.35 -2.01
CA LEU A 84 -15.57 3.27 -0.81
C LEU A 84 -16.86 2.47 -1.06
N LYS A 85 -17.30 2.38 -2.32
CA LYS A 85 -18.52 1.66 -2.73
C LYS A 85 -18.26 0.23 -3.19
N LEU A 86 -16.99 -0.17 -3.40
CA LEU A 86 -16.66 -1.53 -3.82
C LEU A 86 -17.01 -2.54 -2.72
N PRO A 87 -17.55 -3.71 -3.07
CA PRO A 87 -17.63 -4.83 -2.14
C PRO A 87 -16.22 -5.27 -1.71
N GLU A 88 -16.09 -5.86 -0.52
CA GLU A 88 -14.78 -6.24 0.02
C GLU A 88 -14.04 -7.25 -0.89
N SER A 89 -14.77 -8.15 -1.53
CA SER A 89 -14.20 -9.10 -2.50
C SER A 89 -13.48 -8.42 -3.68
N GLU A 90 -14.03 -7.30 -4.19
CA GLU A 90 -13.38 -6.52 -5.23
C GLU A 90 -12.21 -5.70 -4.66
N MET A 91 -12.36 -5.13 -3.46
CA MET A 91 -11.27 -4.40 -2.82
C MET A 91 -10.05 -5.29 -2.53
N MET A 92 -10.26 -6.57 -2.21
CA MET A 92 -9.18 -7.55 -2.06
C MET A 92 -8.38 -7.74 -3.35
N THR A 93 -9.00 -7.65 -4.52
CA THR A 93 -8.29 -7.74 -5.81
C THR A 93 -7.55 -6.44 -6.16
N VAL A 94 -7.92 -5.33 -5.56
CA VAL A 94 -7.24 -4.04 -5.75
C VAL A 94 -6.02 -3.91 -4.85
N ARG A 95 -6.16 -4.28 -3.56
CA ARG A 95 -5.06 -4.23 -2.59
C ARG A 95 -3.96 -5.23 -2.95
N GLY A 96 -2.71 -4.77 -2.92
CA GLY A 96 -1.53 -5.58 -3.23
C GLY A 96 -1.29 -5.82 -4.72
N ASN A 97 -2.31 -5.69 -5.56
CA ASN A 97 -2.22 -5.86 -7.01
C ASN A 97 -2.17 -4.52 -7.75
N ARG A 98 -3.24 -3.73 -7.65
CA ARG A 98 -3.33 -2.44 -8.35
C ARG A 98 -2.89 -1.25 -7.46
N ILE A 99 -3.14 -1.32 -6.17
CA ILE A 99 -2.68 -0.35 -5.18
C ILE A 99 -1.90 -1.10 -4.11
N SER A 100 -0.64 -0.74 -3.92
CA SER A 100 0.21 -1.27 -2.85
C SER A 100 0.61 -0.18 -1.87
N MET A 101 0.97 -0.61 -0.64
CA MET A 101 1.38 0.31 0.41
C MET A 101 2.65 -0.19 1.12
N ILE A 102 3.60 0.72 1.34
CA ILE A 102 4.74 0.55 2.24
C ILE A 102 4.35 1.21 3.56
N PHE A 103 4.31 0.43 4.63
CA PHE A 103 3.93 0.91 5.95
C PHE A 103 5.11 1.52 6.70
N GLN A 104 4.84 2.47 7.60
CA GLN A 104 5.85 3.17 8.38
C GLN A 104 6.71 2.26 9.27
N GLN A 105 6.14 1.16 9.78
CA GLN A 105 6.83 0.24 10.70
C GLN A 105 7.06 -1.14 10.08
N PRO A 106 8.26 -1.44 9.56
CA PRO A 106 8.56 -2.70 8.89
C PRO A 106 8.39 -3.94 9.78
N GLN A 107 8.78 -3.81 11.05
CA GLN A 107 8.79 -4.95 11.98
C GLN A 107 7.38 -5.44 12.36
N THR A 108 6.40 -4.54 12.36
CA THR A 108 5.00 -4.89 12.65
C THR A 108 4.22 -5.31 11.40
N SER A 109 4.76 -5.01 10.22
CA SER A 109 4.12 -5.31 8.92
C SER A 109 4.46 -6.71 8.41
N LEU A 110 5.59 -7.28 8.84
CA LEU A 110 5.98 -8.65 8.52
C LEU A 110 5.43 -9.60 9.58
N ASN A 111 4.79 -10.69 9.15
CA ASN A 111 4.32 -11.72 10.07
C ASN A 111 5.51 -12.51 10.64
N PRO A 112 5.74 -12.50 11.97
CA PRO A 112 6.95 -13.06 12.56
C PRO A 112 7.04 -14.60 12.49
N VAL A 113 5.94 -15.30 12.21
CA VAL A 113 5.89 -16.77 12.17
C VAL A 113 6.06 -17.37 10.78
N PHE A 114 6.13 -16.53 9.74
CA PHE A 114 6.39 -16.95 8.36
C PHE A 114 7.76 -16.47 7.89
N ARG A 115 8.40 -17.26 7.03
CA ARG A 115 9.65 -16.84 6.39
C ARG A 115 9.44 -15.67 5.44
N VAL A 116 10.46 -14.86 5.27
CA VAL A 116 10.43 -13.69 4.38
C VAL A 116 10.03 -14.07 2.96
N GLY A 117 10.62 -15.14 2.44
CA GLY A 117 10.34 -15.61 1.09
C GLY A 117 8.91 -16.13 0.91
N GLU A 118 8.34 -16.74 1.96
CA GLU A 118 6.94 -17.18 1.94
C GLU A 118 5.98 -15.99 1.82
N GLN A 119 6.23 -14.92 2.57
CA GLN A 119 5.38 -13.73 2.57
C GLN A 119 5.41 -12.99 1.23
N ILE A 120 6.59 -12.86 0.60
CA ILE A 120 6.69 -12.27 -0.75
C ILE A 120 6.04 -13.20 -1.78
N GLY A 121 6.31 -14.50 -1.68
CA GLY A 121 5.76 -15.51 -2.59
C GLY A 121 4.24 -15.61 -2.52
N GLU A 122 3.66 -15.40 -1.33
CA GLU A 122 2.20 -15.38 -1.14
C GLU A 122 1.56 -14.24 -1.92
N VAL A 123 2.13 -13.03 -1.86
CA VAL A 123 1.64 -11.88 -2.64
C VAL A 123 1.63 -12.20 -4.15
N LEU A 124 2.70 -12.81 -4.66
CA LEU A 124 2.80 -13.21 -6.07
C LEU A 124 1.78 -14.29 -6.44
N ASN A 125 1.58 -15.27 -5.58
CA ASN A 125 0.64 -16.36 -5.83
C ASN A 125 -0.83 -15.91 -5.77
N VAL A 126 -1.17 -15.03 -4.80
CA VAL A 126 -2.54 -14.55 -4.62
C VAL A 126 -2.99 -13.66 -5.80
N HIS A 127 -2.07 -12.87 -6.35
CA HIS A 127 -2.43 -11.83 -7.32
C HIS A 127 -2.01 -12.11 -8.77
N GLN A 128 -1.05 -13.00 -9.00
CA GLN A 128 -0.46 -13.20 -10.33
C GLN A 128 -0.39 -14.67 -10.78
N ASP A 129 -0.99 -15.60 -10.01
CA ASP A 129 -0.97 -17.04 -10.29
C ASP A 129 0.44 -17.62 -10.57
N PHE A 130 1.46 -17.06 -9.91
CA PHE A 130 2.81 -17.61 -9.98
C PHE A 130 2.80 -19.02 -9.37
N GLY A 131 3.25 -20.02 -10.11
CA GLY A 131 3.51 -21.33 -9.51
C GLY A 131 4.65 -21.23 -8.48
N LYS A 132 4.68 -22.15 -7.51
CA LYS A 132 5.60 -22.12 -6.36
C LYS A 132 7.07 -21.85 -6.74
N GLU A 133 7.57 -22.51 -7.78
CA GLU A 133 8.95 -22.39 -8.23
C GLU A 133 9.23 -20.98 -8.83
N ALA A 134 8.31 -20.47 -9.66
CA ALA A 134 8.43 -19.14 -10.25
C ALA A 134 8.32 -18.04 -9.20
N ALA A 135 7.42 -18.17 -8.22
CA ALA A 135 7.30 -17.25 -7.10
C ALA A 135 8.59 -17.21 -6.26
N GLN A 136 9.20 -18.37 -5.97
CA GLN A 136 10.46 -18.44 -5.24
C GLN A 136 11.60 -17.74 -5.99
N LYS A 137 11.74 -17.99 -7.29
CA LYS A 137 12.74 -17.32 -8.14
C LYS A 137 12.53 -15.81 -8.14
N ARG A 138 11.28 -15.37 -8.36
CA ARG A 138 10.92 -13.94 -8.38
C ARG A 138 11.17 -13.27 -7.03
N THR A 139 10.88 -13.96 -5.92
CA THR A 139 11.18 -13.49 -4.56
C THR A 139 12.66 -13.18 -4.38
N VAL A 140 13.54 -14.09 -4.79
CA VAL A 140 14.99 -13.88 -4.71
C VAL A 140 15.44 -12.70 -5.57
N GLU A 141 14.88 -12.54 -6.78
CA GLU A 141 15.16 -11.39 -7.65
C GLU A 141 14.77 -10.07 -6.98
N LEU A 142 13.58 -10.01 -6.37
CA LEU A 142 13.09 -8.83 -5.64
C LEU A 142 13.99 -8.47 -4.45
N LEU A 143 14.42 -9.46 -3.67
CA LEU A 143 15.34 -9.26 -2.55
C LEU A 143 16.71 -8.75 -3.03
N LYS A 144 17.23 -9.25 -4.15
CA LYS A 144 18.47 -8.75 -4.77
C LYS A 144 18.30 -7.29 -5.25
N LEU A 145 17.17 -6.96 -5.85
CA LEU A 145 16.87 -5.62 -6.36
C LEU A 145 16.93 -4.55 -5.25
N VAL A 146 16.46 -4.88 -4.04
CA VAL A 146 16.53 -3.98 -2.89
C VAL A 146 17.85 -4.08 -2.10
N GLY A 147 18.83 -4.80 -2.62
CA GLY A 147 20.17 -4.91 -2.04
C GLY A 147 20.24 -5.73 -0.76
N ILE A 148 19.43 -6.78 -0.63
CA ILE A 148 19.57 -7.78 0.44
C ILE A 148 20.75 -8.70 0.10
N PRO A 149 21.79 -8.78 0.96
CA PRO A 149 22.89 -9.72 0.75
C PRO A 149 22.43 -11.16 0.98
N ASP A 150 23.02 -12.12 0.25
CA ASP A 150 22.66 -13.55 0.35
C ASP A 150 21.14 -13.79 0.24
N ALA A 151 20.52 -13.20 -0.80
CA ALA A 151 19.07 -13.15 -0.95
C ALA A 151 18.40 -14.54 -0.86
N GLU A 152 19.03 -15.57 -1.41
CA GLU A 152 18.56 -16.96 -1.33
C GLU A 152 18.46 -17.43 0.12
N ARG A 153 19.48 -17.21 0.92
CA ARG A 153 19.51 -17.57 2.33
C ARG A 153 18.54 -16.69 3.14
N ARG A 154 18.45 -15.39 2.80
CA ARG A 154 17.57 -14.46 3.53
C ARG A 154 16.10 -14.67 3.24
N ALA A 155 15.75 -15.24 2.08
CA ALA A 155 14.38 -15.66 1.80
C ALA A 155 13.89 -16.73 2.78
N GLU A 156 14.79 -17.60 3.28
CA GLU A 156 14.50 -18.65 4.26
C GLU A 156 14.51 -18.15 5.72
N ALA A 157 14.95 -16.91 5.96
CA ALA A 157 15.00 -16.33 7.30
C ALA A 157 13.62 -15.86 7.78
N PHE A 158 13.44 -15.82 9.09
CA PHE A 158 12.30 -15.19 9.71
C PHE A 158 12.52 -13.69 9.93
N PRO A 159 11.48 -12.86 10.04
CA PRO A 159 11.63 -11.41 10.24
C PRO A 159 12.51 -11.02 11.43
N HIS A 160 12.47 -11.76 12.54
CA HIS A 160 13.28 -11.48 13.73
C HIS A 160 14.78 -11.77 13.53
N GLU A 161 15.16 -12.50 12.49
CA GLU A 161 16.57 -12.77 12.12
C GLU A 161 17.15 -11.66 11.22
N LEU A 162 16.32 -10.64 10.85
CA LEU A 162 16.74 -9.53 10.03
C LEU A 162 17.03 -8.28 10.89
N SER A 163 18.01 -7.48 10.44
CA SER A 163 18.14 -6.13 11.00
C SER A 163 16.94 -5.26 10.58
N GLY A 164 16.66 -4.18 11.33
CA GLY A 164 15.57 -3.26 11.00
C GLY A 164 15.66 -2.72 9.56
N GLY A 165 16.87 -2.38 9.10
CA GLY A 165 17.09 -1.92 7.71
C GLY A 165 16.85 -3.03 6.67
N MET A 166 17.13 -4.29 6.99
CA MET A 166 16.80 -5.41 6.11
C MET A 166 15.30 -5.66 6.07
N ALA A 167 14.61 -5.64 7.21
CA ALA A 167 13.15 -5.78 7.27
C ALA A 167 12.45 -4.66 6.46
N GLN A 168 12.95 -3.43 6.53
CA GLN A 168 12.45 -2.33 5.70
C GLN A 168 12.64 -2.60 4.20
N ARG A 169 13.81 -3.07 3.78
CA ARG A 169 14.07 -3.42 2.39
C ARG A 169 13.19 -4.58 1.90
N VAL A 170 12.93 -5.56 2.75
CA VAL A 170 11.98 -6.66 2.43
C VAL A 170 10.58 -6.10 2.18
N MET A 171 10.11 -5.20 3.00
CA MET A 171 8.80 -4.56 2.81
C MET A 171 8.77 -3.71 1.53
N ILE A 172 9.86 -2.99 1.24
CA ILE A 172 10.02 -2.25 -0.04
C ILE A 172 10.02 -3.22 -1.23
N ALA A 173 10.58 -4.43 -1.11
CA ALA A 173 10.56 -5.43 -2.17
C ALA A 173 9.15 -6.02 -2.37
N MET A 174 8.41 -6.21 -1.29
CA MET A 174 7.06 -6.80 -1.30
C MET A 174 6.03 -5.88 -1.97
N ALA A 175 6.06 -4.58 -1.67
CA ALA A 175 5.05 -3.65 -2.13
C ALA A 175 4.93 -3.56 -3.67
N PRO A 176 6.02 -3.45 -4.48
CA PRO A 176 5.94 -3.44 -5.93
C PRO A 176 5.95 -4.85 -6.57
N ALA A 177 5.86 -5.93 -5.80
CA ALA A 177 6.00 -7.29 -6.32
C ALA A 177 5.03 -7.60 -7.48
N CYS A 178 3.81 -7.08 -7.41
CA CYS A 178 2.77 -7.23 -8.44
C CYS A 178 2.73 -6.09 -9.47
N LEU A 179 3.72 -5.17 -9.49
CA LEU A 179 3.77 -4.01 -10.39
C LEU A 179 2.49 -3.14 -10.29
N PRO A 180 2.17 -2.61 -9.11
CA PRO A 180 0.94 -1.84 -8.91
C PRO A 180 0.92 -0.55 -9.73
N ASP A 181 -0.28 -0.10 -10.09
CA ASP A 181 -0.49 1.18 -10.76
C ASP A 181 -0.24 2.37 -9.82
N LEU A 182 -0.51 2.19 -8.52
CA LEU A 182 -0.31 3.17 -7.45
C LEU A 182 0.47 2.55 -6.29
N LEU A 183 1.56 3.20 -5.89
CA LEU A 183 2.34 2.86 -4.71
C LEU A 183 2.22 3.98 -3.67
N ILE A 184 1.72 3.66 -2.49
CA ILE A 184 1.65 4.55 -1.34
C ILE A 184 2.82 4.23 -0.42
N ALA A 185 3.62 5.24 -0.05
CA ALA A 185 4.69 5.10 0.93
C ALA A 185 4.42 6.02 2.14
N ASP A 186 4.23 5.41 3.31
CA ASP A 186 3.95 6.11 4.57
C ASP A 186 5.14 6.03 5.55
#